data_8f9915cb7a190c357b8a4ca72defed6f
#
_entry.id   8f9915cb7a190c357b8a4ca72defed6f
#
_cell.length_a   1.000
_cell.length_b   1.000
_cell.length_c   1.000
_cell.angle_alpha   90.00
_cell.angle_beta   90.00
_cell.angle_gamma   90.00
#
_symmetry.space_group_name_H-M   'P 1'
#
loop_
_entity.id
_entity.type
_entity.pdbx_description
1 polymer ?
#
loop_
_entity_poly.entity_id
_entity_poly.type
_entity_poly.pdbx_seq_one_letter_code
_entity_poly.pdbx_strand_id
1 'polypeptide(L)'
;MPAPLTLDGFRADLAEFLYQQPDEVDLEENPLYAGLDSLRIVTLIERWRETGLDVSFIELAECTSFDQWWQLLSARQGGAGHVTA
;
A
#
# COMPACT_ATOMS: atom_id res chain seq x y z
N MET A 1 -15.33 -13.16 -3.02
CA MET A 1 -14.13 -12.74 -3.73
C MET A 1 -13.76 -11.32 -3.32
N PRO A 2 -12.55 -11.11 -2.82
CA PRO A 2 -12.18 -9.76 -2.38
C PRO A 2 -12.06 -8.82 -3.56
N ALA A 3 -12.45 -7.58 -3.34
CA ALA A 3 -12.30 -6.55 -4.35
C ALA A 3 -10.83 -6.16 -4.46
N PRO A 4 -10.36 -5.81 -5.66
CA PRO A 4 -8.98 -5.35 -5.80
C PRO A 4 -8.80 -4.01 -5.08
N LEU A 5 -7.58 -3.76 -4.64
CA LEU A 5 -7.25 -2.51 -4.00
C LEU A 5 -7.22 -1.40 -5.06
N THR A 6 -7.93 -0.33 -4.79
CA THR A 6 -7.94 0.83 -5.68
C THR A 6 -7.04 1.91 -5.11
N LEU A 7 -6.70 2.90 -5.93
CA LEU A 7 -5.91 4.03 -5.44
C LEU A 7 -6.64 4.76 -4.32
N ASP A 8 -7.94 4.94 -4.45
CA ASP A 8 -8.72 5.58 -3.40
C ASP A 8 -8.69 4.75 -2.11
N GLY A 9 -8.81 3.45 -2.22
CA GLY A 9 -8.71 2.56 -1.07
C GLY A 9 -7.34 2.58 -0.43
N PHE A 10 -6.29 2.62 -1.26
CA PHE A 10 -4.93 2.72 -0.78
C PHE A 10 -4.74 4.02 0.02
N ARG A 11 -5.21 5.14 -0.53
CA ARG A 11 -5.11 6.41 0.17
C ARG A 11 -5.90 6.40 1.48
N ALA A 12 -7.07 5.79 1.45
CA ALA A 12 -7.90 5.70 2.66
C ALA A 12 -7.21 4.87 3.75
N ASP A 13 -6.57 3.77 3.35
CA ASP A 13 -5.84 2.94 4.31
C ASP A 13 -4.67 3.71 4.91
N LEU A 14 -3.91 4.43 4.09
CA LEU A 14 -2.81 5.24 4.59
C LEU A 14 -3.32 6.35 5.51
N ALA A 15 -4.40 7.02 5.12
CA ALA A 15 -4.96 8.11 5.89
C ALA A 15 -5.35 7.65 7.29
N GLU A 16 -5.90 6.46 7.40
CA GLU A 16 -6.29 5.90 8.69
C GLU A 16 -5.09 5.81 9.63
N PHE A 17 -3.96 5.35 9.13
CA PHE A 17 -2.77 5.17 9.94
C PHE A 17 -1.96 6.46 10.13
N LEU A 18 -2.19 7.46 9.28
CA LEU A 18 -1.52 8.74 9.38
C LEU A 18 -2.38 9.80 10.09
N TYR A 19 -3.61 9.43 10.47
CA TYR A 19 -4.55 10.35 11.11
C TYR A 19 -4.85 11.55 10.20
N GLN A 20 -5.05 11.28 8.91
CA GLN A 20 -5.32 12.30 7.90
C GLN A 20 -6.57 11.93 7.13
N GLN A 21 -7.04 12.86 6.31
CA GLN A 21 -8.06 12.56 5.32
C GLN A 21 -7.40 11.96 4.09
N PRO A 22 -8.11 11.11 3.33
CA PRO A 22 -7.49 10.49 2.15
C PRO A 22 -6.91 11.47 1.15
N ASP A 23 -7.53 12.64 0.99
CA ASP A 23 -7.04 13.64 0.05
C ASP A 23 -5.85 14.43 0.60
N GLU A 24 -5.52 14.25 1.88
CA GLU A 24 -4.35 14.89 2.47
C GLU A 24 -3.09 14.04 2.33
N VAL A 25 -3.24 12.78 1.93
CA VAL A 25 -2.09 11.88 1.81
C VAL A 25 -1.22 12.31 0.65
N ASP A 26 0.05 12.61 0.95
CA ASP A 26 1.03 12.99 -0.06
C ASP A 26 1.74 11.74 -0.54
N LEU A 27 1.46 11.33 -1.77
CA LEU A 27 2.02 10.10 -2.32
C LEU A 27 3.52 10.23 -2.59
N GLU A 28 4.06 11.44 -2.62
CA GLU A 28 5.49 11.62 -2.83
C GLU A 28 6.29 11.56 -1.54
N GLU A 29 5.60 11.51 -0.40
CA GLU A 29 6.27 11.49 0.88
C GLU A 29 6.87 10.13 1.18
N ASN A 30 8.01 10.13 1.85
CA ASN A 30 8.63 8.90 2.32
C ASN A 30 7.80 8.35 3.50
N PRO A 31 7.39 7.08 3.44
CA PRO A 31 6.54 6.50 4.48
C PRO A 31 7.11 6.63 5.89
N LEU A 32 8.41 6.47 6.04
CA LEU A 32 9.02 6.54 7.36
C LEU A 32 9.00 7.97 7.91
N TYR A 33 9.14 8.95 7.03
CA TYR A 33 9.09 10.36 7.43
C TYR A 33 7.66 10.80 7.69
N ALA A 34 6.70 10.12 7.11
CA ALA A 34 5.29 10.43 7.33
C ALA A 34 4.81 10.00 8.72
N GLY A 35 5.57 9.14 9.39
CA GLY A 35 5.22 8.70 10.73
C GLY A 35 4.80 7.26 10.85
N LEU A 36 4.98 6.47 9.80
CA LEU A 36 4.70 5.04 9.87
C LEU A 36 5.89 4.31 10.49
N ASP A 37 5.60 3.46 11.46
CA ASP A 37 6.62 2.59 12.04
C ASP A 37 6.44 1.17 11.50
N SER A 38 7.34 0.28 11.92
CA SER A 38 7.33 -1.10 11.45
C SER A 38 6.02 -1.81 11.74
N LEU A 39 5.48 -1.58 12.93
CA LEU A 39 4.25 -2.25 13.34
C LEU A 39 3.07 -1.84 12.46
N ARG A 40 2.97 -0.54 12.17
CA ARG A 40 1.89 -0.05 11.32
C ARG A 40 2.03 -0.54 9.90
N ILE A 41 3.26 -0.61 9.41
CA ILE A 41 3.52 -1.14 8.07
C ILE A 41 3.09 -2.61 8.00
N VAL A 42 3.45 -3.40 9.01
CA VAL A 42 3.05 -4.80 9.05
C VAL A 42 1.52 -4.93 9.07
N THR A 43 0.86 -4.08 9.84
CA THR A 43 -0.61 -4.11 9.91
C THR A 43 -1.23 -3.79 8.54
N LEU A 44 -0.66 -2.81 7.84
CA LEU A 44 -1.13 -2.48 6.49
C LEU A 44 -0.91 -3.65 5.53
N ILE A 45 0.25 -4.30 5.62
CA ILE A 45 0.54 -5.46 4.78
C ILE A 45 -0.50 -6.55 5.02
N GLU A 46 -0.83 -6.82 6.27
CA GLU A 46 -1.81 -7.87 6.59
C GLU A 46 -3.18 -7.50 6.04
N ARG A 47 -3.56 -6.23 6.11
CA ARG A 47 -4.83 -5.77 5.55
C ARG A 47 -4.87 -5.98 4.05
N TRP A 48 -3.79 -5.64 3.36
CA TRP A 48 -3.74 -5.78 1.90
C TRP A 48 -3.66 -7.25 1.49
N ARG A 49 -3.03 -8.09 2.29
CA ARG A 49 -2.98 -9.52 1.98
C ARG A 49 -4.37 -10.15 2.03
N GLU A 50 -5.27 -9.60 2.81
CA GLU A 50 -6.65 -10.08 2.84
C GLU A 50 -7.38 -9.81 1.53
N THR A 51 -6.90 -8.85 0.75
CA THR A 51 -7.46 -8.60 -0.58
C THR A 51 -6.79 -9.43 -1.66
N GLY A 52 -5.86 -10.30 -1.28
CA GLY A 52 -5.15 -11.15 -2.23
C GLY A 52 -3.80 -10.62 -2.67
N LEU A 53 -3.37 -9.48 -2.14
CA LEU A 53 -2.07 -8.93 -2.48
C LEU A 53 -0.97 -9.64 -1.69
N ASP A 54 0.09 -10.00 -2.39
CA ASP A 54 1.25 -10.64 -1.78
C ASP A 54 2.42 -9.67 -1.84
N VAL A 55 2.68 -9.01 -0.72
CA VAL A 55 3.74 -8.03 -0.63
C VAL A 55 4.44 -8.22 0.71
N SER A 56 5.77 -8.04 0.73
CA SER A 56 6.55 -8.23 1.95
C SER A 56 6.94 -6.89 2.55
N PHE A 57 7.27 -6.93 3.85
CA PHE A 57 7.76 -5.77 4.57
C PHE A 57 9.02 -5.19 3.90
N ILE A 58 9.94 -6.08 3.51
CA ILE A 58 11.20 -5.63 2.93
C ILE A 58 10.98 -4.87 1.64
N GLU A 59 10.06 -5.37 0.81
CA GLU A 59 9.75 -4.69 -0.44
C GLU A 59 9.24 -3.27 -0.22
N LEU A 60 8.37 -3.10 0.77
CA LEU A 60 7.86 -1.77 1.10
C LEU A 60 8.92 -0.91 1.76
N ALA A 61 9.77 -1.50 2.58
CA ALA A 61 10.82 -0.76 3.28
C ALA A 61 11.85 -0.17 2.31
N GLU A 62 12.02 -0.79 1.16
CA GLU A 62 12.94 -0.31 0.15
C GLU A 62 12.38 0.84 -0.67
N CYS A 63 11.09 1.07 -0.59
CA CYS A 63 10.46 2.17 -1.31
C CYS A 63 10.68 3.48 -0.56
N THR A 64 10.82 4.57 -1.31
CA THR A 64 11.09 5.88 -0.74
C THR A 64 9.88 6.82 -0.83
N SER A 65 8.75 6.34 -1.34
CA SER A 65 7.54 7.14 -1.40
C SER A 65 6.32 6.22 -1.39
N PHE A 66 5.17 6.78 -0.98
CA PHE A 66 3.92 6.05 -1.06
C PHE A 66 3.54 5.74 -2.50
N ASP A 67 3.93 6.60 -3.43
CA ASP A 67 3.66 6.35 -4.84
C ASP A 67 4.37 5.06 -5.29
N GLN A 68 5.59 4.84 -4.82
CA GLN A 68 6.29 3.60 -5.13
C GLN A 68 5.58 2.39 -4.52
N TRP A 69 5.01 2.55 -3.34
CA TRP A 69 4.19 1.51 -2.75
C TRP A 69 3.00 1.19 -3.66
N TRP A 70 2.33 2.23 -4.13
CA TRP A 70 1.16 2.03 -4.99
C TRP A 70 1.55 1.37 -6.30
N GLN A 71 2.67 1.77 -6.89
CA GLN A 71 3.14 1.15 -8.12
C GLN A 71 3.42 -0.33 -7.93
N LEU A 72 4.04 -0.68 -6.81
CA LEU A 72 4.32 -2.08 -6.49
C LEU A 72 3.03 -2.86 -6.30
N LEU A 73 2.11 -2.31 -5.52
CA LEU A 73 0.85 -3.00 -5.23
C LEU A 73 0.00 -3.16 -6.49
N SER A 74 -0.11 -2.11 -7.29
CA SER A 74 -0.92 -2.18 -8.49
C SER A 74 -0.31 -3.14 -9.51
N ALA A 75 1.01 -3.17 -9.59
CA ALA A 75 1.68 -4.13 -10.48
C ALA A 75 1.43 -5.56 -10.02
N ARG A 76 1.43 -5.80 -8.71
CA ARG A 76 1.16 -7.13 -8.18
C ARG A 76 -0.25 -7.58 -8.48
N GLN A 77 -1.22 -6.69 -8.34
CA GLN A 77 -2.61 -7.00 -8.68
C GLN A 77 -2.76 -7.28 -10.16
N GLY A 78 -2.26 -6.37 -10.98
CA GLY A 78 -2.33 -6.53 -12.43
C GLY A 78 -1.55 -7.75 -12.89
N GLY A 79 -0.35 -7.92 -12.34
CA GLY A 79 0.49 -9.06 -12.68
C GLY A 79 -0.16 -10.38 -12.33
N ALA A 80 -0.77 -10.45 -11.14
CA ALA A 80 -1.43 -11.67 -10.71
C ALA A 80 -2.58 -12.05 -11.63
N GLY A 81 -3.38 -11.06 -12.02
CA GLY A 81 -4.50 -11.32 -12.91
C GLY A 81 -4.07 -11.50 -14.35
N HIS A 82 -2.92 -11.00 -14.68
CA HIS A 82 -2.45 -10.93 -16.05
C HIS A 82 -1.58 -12.10 -16.45
N VAL A 83 -0.99 -12.72 -15.47
CA VAL A 83 -0.05 -13.81 -15.68
C VAL A 83 -0.63 -14.95 -16.49
N THR A 84 -1.92 -15.04 -16.49
CA THR A 84 -2.59 -16.05 -17.28
C THR A 84 -2.43 -15.86 -18.76
N ALA A 85 -2.02 -14.71 -19.15
CA ALA A 85 -1.86 -14.44 -20.57
C ALA A 85 -0.74 -15.26 -21.17
#